data_0f05a64ce574b3508bcc978c4fe13169
#
_entry.id   0f05a64ce574b3508bcc978c4fe13169
#
_cell.length_a   1.000
_cell.length_b   1.000
_cell.length_c   1.000
_cell.angle_alpha   90.00
_cell.angle_beta   90.00
_cell.angle_gamma   90.00
#
_symmetry.space_group_name_H-M   'P 1'
#
loop_
_entity.id
_entity.type
_entity.pdbx_description
1 polymer ?
#
loop_
_entity_poly.entity_id
_entity_poly.type
_entity_poly.pdbx_seq_one_letter_code
_entity_poly.pdbx_strand_id
1 'polypeptide(L)'
;MIFIVVKFTIRPDKADEWPSLVDEFTQATRGEEGNIFFEWSRSVDTPNQFVLVEAFADSAAGGVHVSSDHFKNFIAWVPGVIVTKPEIINVEVPGDGWGQMAELTPASAS
;
A
#
# COMPACT_ATOMS: atom_id res chain seq x y z
N MET A 1 11.80 -4.01 -9.96
CA MET A 1 11.24 -3.62 -8.66
C MET A 1 10.38 -4.72 -8.07
N ILE A 2 10.24 -4.75 -6.79
CA ILE A 2 9.25 -5.60 -6.11
C ILE A 2 7.94 -4.84 -6.09
N PHE A 3 6.92 -5.39 -6.72
CA PHE A 3 5.59 -4.78 -6.82
C PHE A 3 4.59 -5.58 -6.00
N ILE A 4 3.87 -4.89 -5.12
CA ILE A 4 2.99 -5.53 -4.15
C ILE A 4 1.63 -4.85 -4.18
N VAL A 5 0.56 -5.66 -4.19
CA VAL A 5 -0.81 -5.19 -4.00
C VAL A 5 -1.41 -5.97 -2.85
N VAL A 6 -1.97 -5.27 -1.88
CA VAL A 6 -2.60 -5.89 -0.72
C VAL A 6 -4.01 -5.37 -0.56
N LYS A 7 -4.97 -6.29 -0.32
CA LYS A 7 -6.35 -5.94 0.01
C LYS A 7 -6.60 -6.18 1.48
N PHE A 8 -7.07 -5.14 2.17
CA PHE A 8 -7.46 -5.20 3.58
C PHE A 8 -8.96 -4.97 3.68
N THR A 9 -9.66 -5.83 4.41
CA THR A 9 -11.06 -5.58 4.77
C THR A 9 -11.10 -5.20 6.23
N ILE A 10 -11.52 -3.97 6.49
CA ILE A 10 -11.49 -3.36 7.82
C ILE A 10 -12.84 -3.56 8.49
N ARG A 11 -12.86 -3.71 9.80
CA ARG A 11 -14.11 -3.77 10.57
C ARG A 11 -14.95 -2.53 10.25
N PRO A 12 -16.29 -2.68 10.07
CA PRO A 12 -17.13 -1.54 9.70
C PRO A 12 -17.02 -0.36 10.67
N ASP A 13 -16.82 -0.62 11.97
CA ASP A 13 -16.70 0.41 13.00
C ASP A 13 -15.33 1.13 12.96
N LYS A 14 -14.39 0.67 12.13
CA LYS A 14 -13.05 1.25 12.01
C LYS A 14 -12.71 1.69 10.59
N ALA A 15 -13.53 1.35 9.60
CA ALA A 15 -13.19 1.59 8.20
C ALA A 15 -12.96 3.07 7.89
N ASP A 16 -13.81 3.97 8.39
CA ASP A 16 -13.66 5.39 8.13
C ASP A 16 -12.45 6.01 8.85
N GLU A 17 -11.95 5.35 9.90
CA GLU A 17 -10.75 5.77 10.63
C GLU A 17 -9.46 5.22 10.01
N TRP A 18 -9.57 4.25 9.10
CA TRP A 18 -8.39 3.55 8.57
C TRP A 18 -7.29 4.49 8.05
N PRO A 19 -7.61 5.53 7.24
CA PRO A 19 -6.56 6.44 6.78
C PRO A 19 -5.77 7.09 7.91
N SER A 20 -6.43 7.46 9.02
CA SER A 20 -5.77 8.03 10.19
C SER A 20 -4.98 6.96 10.95
N LEU A 21 -5.52 5.77 11.10
CA LEU A 21 -4.87 4.67 11.83
C LEU A 21 -3.56 4.25 11.17
N VAL A 22 -3.48 4.29 9.84
CA VAL A 22 -2.28 3.86 9.09
C VAL A 22 -1.35 5.01 8.71
N ASP A 23 -1.65 6.24 9.09
CA ASP A 23 -0.87 7.39 8.63
C ASP A 23 0.59 7.35 9.09
N GLU A 24 0.85 7.05 10.35
CA GLU A 24 2.21 6.96 10.88
C GLU A 24 3.02 5.89 10.15
N PHE A 25 2.45 4.70 9.97
CA PHE A 25 3.05 3.61 9.23
C PHE A 25 3.32 4.00 7.77
N THR A 26 2.34 4.66 7.15
CA THR A 26 2.43 5.12 5.76
C THR A 26 3.58 6.11 5.58
N GLN A 27 3.66 7.12 6.44
CA GLN A 27 4.72 8.13 6.33
C GLN A 27 6.09 7.52 6.62
N ALA A 28 6.19 6.64 7.60
CA ALA A 28 7.44 5.93 7.91
C ALA A 28 7.92 5.07 6.74
N THR A 29 7.00 4.36 6.07
CA THR A 29 7.34 3.55 4.89
C THR A 29 7.79 4.42 3.73
N ARG A 30 7.09 5.53 3.47
CA ARG A 30 7.48 6.47 2.42
C ARG A 30 8.85 7.12 2.68
N GLY A 31 9.28 7.17 3.92
CA GLY A 31 10.61 7.63 4.31
C GLY A 31 11.73 6.60 4.09
N GLU A 32 11.42 5.36 3.79
CA GLU A 32 12.42 4.34 3.48
C GLU A 32 13.08 4.62 2.14
N GLU A 33 14.41 4.58 2.11
CA GLU A 33 15.17 4.90 0.89
C GLU A 33 14.79 4.02 -0.30
N GLY A 34 14.52 2.74 -0.06
CA GLY A 34 14.18 1.78 -1.10
C GLY A 34 12.70 1.70 -1.46
N ASN A 35 11.82 2.48 -0.82
CA ASN A 35 10.40 2.54 -1.18
C ASN A 35 10.22 3.44 -2.41
N ILE A 36 9.57 2.92 -3.46
CA ILE A 36 9.28 3.68 -4.67
C ILE A 36 7.94 4.38 -4.55
N PHE A 37 6.91 3.66 -4.12
CA PHE A 37 5.60 4.24 -3.81
C PHE A 37 4.88 3.39 -2.76
N PHE A 38 3.94 4.02 -2.08
CA PHE A 38 3.12 3.39 -1.04
C PHE A 38 1.80 4.15 -0.98
N GLU A 39 0.75 3.58 -1.58
CA GLU A 39 -0.48 4.31 -1.83
C GLU A 39 -1.70 3.50 -1.42
N TRP A 40 -2.58 4.12 -0.65
CA TRP A 40 -3.85 3.54 -0.23
C TRP A 40 -4.99 4.03 -1.10
N SER A 41 -5.93 3.15 -1.40
CA SER A 41 -7.19 3.49 -2.07
C SER A 41 -8.32 2.72 -1.44
N ARG A 42 -9.49 3.33 -1.33
CA ARG A 42 -10.68 2.65 -0.86
C ARG A 42 -11.43 2.09 -2.07
N SER A 43 -11.85 0.82 -1.99
CA SER A 43 -12.63 0.21 -3.06
C SER A 43 -13.95 0.94 -3.27
N VAL A 44 -14.32 1.17 -4.53
CA VAL A 44 -15.63 1.74 -4.88
C VAL A 44 -16.73 0.68 -4.90
N ASP A 45 -16.36 -0.59 -5.02
CA ASP A 45 -17.32 -1.69 -5.15
C ASP A 45 -17.49 -2.51 -3.87
N THR A 46 -16.43 -2.71 -3.11
CA THR A 46 -16.42 -3.59 -1.95
C THR A 46 -16.41 -2.77 -0.68
N PRO A 47 -17.47 -2.86 0.16
CA PRO A 47 -17.53 -2.09 1.40
C PRO A 47 -16.35 -2.40 2.32
N ASN A 48 -15.80 -1.35 2.94
CA ASN A 48 -14.75 -1.43 3.97
C ASN A 48 -13.43 -2.06 3.49
N GLN A 49 -13.25 -2.19 2.18
CA GLN A 49 -12.01 -2.70 1.60
C GLN A 49 -11.10 -1.55 1.19
N PHE A 50 -9.83 -1.67 1.61
CA PHE A 50 -8.77 -0.76 1.22
C PHE A 50 -7.71 -1.54 0.46
N VAL A 51 -7.19 -0.94 -0.61
CA VAL A 51 -6.17 -1.54 -1.46
C VAL A 51 -4.90 -0.72 -1.32
N LEU A 52 -3.82 -1.40 -0.98
CA LEU A 52 -2.49 -0.82 -0.93
C LEU A 52 -1.74 -1.24 -2.18
N VAL A 53 -1.19 -0.27 -2.90
CA VAL A 53 -0.18 -0.54 -3.92
C VAL A 53 1.14 0.00 -3.43
N GLU A 54 2.17 -0.85 -3.45
CA GLU A 54 3.49 -0.49 -2.96
C GLU A 54 4.57 -1.12 -3.82
N ALA A 55 5.71 -0.47 -3.88
CA ALA A 55 6.86 -1.01 -4.57
C ALA A 55 8.15 -0.65 -3.88
N PHE A 56 9.12 -1.57 -3.98
CA PHE A 56 10.47 -1.42 -3.45
C PHE A 56 11.47 -1.64 -4.58
N ALA A 57 12.62 -0.99 -4.48
CA ALA A 57 13.63 -1.02 -5.54
C ALA A 57 14.10 -2.44 -5.85
N ASP A 58 14.28 -3.27 -4.81
CA ASP A 58 14.74 -4.64 -4.92
C ASP A 58 14.35 -5.45 -3.67
N SER A 59 14.72 -6.71 -3.62
CA SER A 59 14.41 -7.58 -2.49
C SER A 59 15.11 -7.13 -1.19
N ALA A 60 16.28 -6.50 -1.29
CA ALA A 60 16.96 -5.97 -0.11
C ALA A 60 16.15 -4.82 0.52
N ALA A 61 15.61 -3.93 -0.31
CA ALA A 61 14.72 -2.84 0.16
C ALA A 61 13.44 -3.39 0.78
N GLY A 62 12.85 -4.43 0.20
CA GLY A 62 11.71 -5.15 0.78
C GLY A 62 12.05 -5.77 2.12
N GLY A 63 13.24 -6.33 2.26
CA GLY A 63 13.74 -6.89 3.52
C GLY A 63 13.90 -5.83 4.60
N VAL A 64 14.38 -4.65 4.25
CA VAL A 64 14.47 -3.50 5.16
C VAL A 64 13.09 -3.11 5.67
N HIS A 65 12.11 -3.04 4.78
CA HIS A 65 10.73 -2.71 5.14
C HIS A 65 10.14 -3.68 6.19
N VAL A 66 10.19 -4.98 5.91
CA VAL A 66 9.58 -5.98 6.79
C VAL A 66 10.35 -6.18 8.10
N SER A 67 11.57 -5.70 8.17
CA SER A 67 12.40 -5.73 9.39
C SER A 67 12.30 -4.45 10.20
N SER A 68 11.62 -3.43 9.69
CA SER A 68 11.52 -2.13 10.33
C SER A 68 10.62 -2.16 11.57
N ASP A 69 10.86 -1.23 12.50
CA ASP A 69 10.04 -1.09 13.70
C ASP A 69 8.60 -0.69 13.34
N HIS A 70 8.42 0.16 12.35
CA HIS A 70 7.07 0.58 11.94
C HIS A 70 6.29 -0.57 11.31
N PHE A 71 6.92 -1.49 10.58
CA PHE A 71 6.26 -2.69 10.08
C PHE A 71 5.87 -3.64 11.23
N LYS A 72 6.79 -3.87 12.17
CA LYS A 72 6.52 -4.73 13.33
C LYS A 72 5.38 -4.17 14.18
N ASN A 73 5.34 -2.86 14.38
CA ASN A 73 4.25 -2.20 15.09
C ASN A 73 2.92 -2.37 14.36
N PHE A 74 2.91 -2.18 13.05
CA PHE A 74 1.73 -2.36 12.19
C PHE A 74 1.17 -3.79 12.33
N ILE A 75 2.01 -4.80 12.20
CA ILE A 75 1.64 -6.22 12.33
C ILE A 75 1.07 -6.51 13.74
N ALA A 76 1.53 -5.79 14.76
CA ALA A 76 1.07 -6.01 16.13
C ALA A 76 -0.35 -5.51 16.38
N TRP A 77 -0.78 -4.38 15.77
CA TRP A 77 -2.10 -3.81 16.07
C TRP A 77 -3.17 -4.09 15.00
N VAL A 78 -2.78 -4.28 13.73
CA VAL A 78 -3.73 -4.45 12.62
C VAL A 78 -4.67 -5.65 12.79
N PRO A 79 -4.23 -6.81 13.34
CA PRO A 79 -5.16 -7.93 13.52
C PRO A 79 -6.44 -7.59 14.30
N GLY A 80 -6.40 -6.60 15.17
CA GLY A 80 -7.56 -6.16 15.94
C GLY A 80 -8.60 -5.38 15.16
N VAL A 81 -8.29 -4.93 13.94
CA VAL A 81 -9.18 -4.05 13.15
C VAL A 81 -9.55 -4.62 11.78
N ILE A 82 -9.05 -5.79 11.40
CA ILE A 82 -9.39 -6.46 10.13
C ILE A 82 -10.36 -7.60 10.37
N VAL A 83 -11.17 -7.91 9.36
CA VAL A 83 -12.18 -9.00 9.45
C VAL A 83 -11.73 -10.28 8.77
N THR A 84 -10.80 -10.19 7.82
CA THR A 84 -10.25 -11.35 7.10
C THR A 84 -8.76 -11.22 6.98
N LYS A 85 -8.09 -12.34 6.69
CA LYS A 85 -6.66 -12.30 6.38
C LYS A 85 -6.47 -11.49 5.10
N PRO A 86 -5.56 -10.50 5.08
CA PRO A 86 -5.31 -9.73 3.86
C PRO A 86 -4.87 -10.61 2.70
N GLU A 87 -5.34 -10.26 1.52
CA GLU A 87 -4.92 -10.91 0.28
C GLU A 87 -3.80 -10.11 -0.36
N ILE A 88 -2.80 -10.78 -0.90
CA ILE A 88 -1.58 -10.12 -1.38
C ILE A 88 -1.11 -10.73 -2.70
N ILE A 89 -0.64 -9.84 -3.59
CA ILE A 89 0.17 -10.22 -4.74
C ILE A 89 1.53 -9.57 -4.54
N ASN A 90 2.59 -10.35 -4.61
CA ASN A 90 3.97 -9.89 -4.43
C ASN A 90 4.81 -10.49 -5.55
N VAL A 91 5.27 -9.66 -6.47
CA VAL A 91 6.00 -10.10 -7.66
C VAL A 91 7.18 -9.19 -7.95
N GLU A 92 8.22 -9.77 -8.52
CA GLU A 92 9.32 -8.98 -9.08
C GLU A 92 9.01 -8.69 -10.54
N VAL A 93 9.08 -7.43 -10.94
CA VAL A 93 8.74 -6.97 -12.28
C VAL A 93 9.82 -6.01 -12.78
N PRO A 94 10.00 -5.89 -14.12
CA PRO A 94 10.85 -4.85 -14.69
C PRO A 94 10.30 -3.46 -14.39
N GLY A 95 11.16 -2.46 -14.42
CA GLY A 95 10.75 -1.08 -14.22
C GLY A 95 11.12 -0.53 -12.86
N ASP A 96 10.88 0.74 -12.67
CA ASP A 96 11.30 1.51 -11.50
C ASP A 96 10.22 2.49 -10.99
N GLY A 97 8.99 2.35 -11.46
CA GLY A 97 7.89 3.20 -11.02
C GLY A 97 6.81 3.37 -12.07
N TRP A 98 6.04 4.43 -11.91
CA TRP A 98 4.92 4.74 -12.78
C TRP A 98 5.37 5.23 -14.15
N GLY A 99 4.75 4.70 -15.22
CA GLY A 99 4.85 5.23 -16.57
C GLY A 99 3.59 6.02 -16.92
N GLN A 100 3.54 6.51 -18.15
CA GLN A 100 2.36 7.19 -18.66
C GLN A 100 1.63 6.29 -19.66
N MET A 101 0.31 6.37 -19.64
CA MET A 101 -0.54 5.66 -20.59
C MET A 101 -0.58 6.45 -21.91
N ALA A 102 0.07 5.90 -22.94
CA ALA A 102 0.29 6.60 -24.20
C ALA A 102 -1.02 6.88 -24.97
N GLU A 103 -2.05 6.06 -24.77
CA GLU A 103 -3.33 6.13 -25.52
C GLU A 103 -4.24 7.24 -25.05
N LEU A 104 -3.94 7.89 -23.92
CA LEU A 104 -4.79 8.93 -23.34
C LEU A 104 -4.05 10.25 -23.18
N THR A 105 -4.55 11.27 -23.83
CA THR A 105 -4.10 12.64 -23.62
C THR A 105 -5.31 13.47 -23.20
N PRO A 106 -5.21 14.25 -22.10
CA PRO A 106 -6.32 15.10 -21.68
C PRO A 106 -6.72 16.09 -22.80
N ALA A 107 -8.01 16.35 -22.90
CA ALA A 107 -8.48 17.42 -23.77
C ALA A 107 -7.93 18.75 -23.27
N SER A 108 -7.59 19.64 -24.22
CA SER A 108 -7.10 20.96 -23.88
C SER A 108 -8.12 21.72 -23.04
N ALA A 109 -7.72 22.21 -21.89
CA ALA A 109 -8.53 23.15 -21.11
C ALA A 109 -8.42 24.53 -21.77
N SER A 110 -9.49 24.97 -22.36
CA SER A 110 -9.55 26.29 -23.00
C SER A 110 -10.39 27.25 -22.19
#